data_16b0dc61721aa23beefa463e5aa5647b
#
_entry.id   16b0dc61721aa23beefa463e5aa5647b
#
_cell.length_a   1.000
_cell.length_b   1.000
_cell.length_c   1.000
_cell.angle_alpha   90.00
_cell.angle_beta   90.00
_cell.angle_gamma   90.00
#
_symmetry.space_group_name_H-M   'P 1'
#
loop_
_entity.id
_entity.type
_entity.pdbx_description
1 polymer ?
#
loop_
_entity_poly.entity_id
_entity_poly.type
_entity_poly.pdbx_seq_one_letter_code
_entity_poly.pdbx_strand_id
1 'polypeptide(L)'
;LSAYDAASHKYWRQQLQQQLPEFDWTQLALPARHFNWRIRSNAMQWASQEYERLTQSHDLLLATSMVDLATLRGLIPDLAQIPSVLYFHENQFAYPAGQQRKENVEPRLVPLYSVMCAEQVAFNSAFNRSSCIEGALALSRRLPEALPTRLFEKLEASLVLPVPLVPPPELSAIHHQHENIASAGESAIGTAALEVVWNHRWEYDKGIGLLAE
;
A
#
# COMPACT_ATOMS: atom_id res chain seq x y z
N LEU A 1 -10.37 -1.24 -5.77
CA LEU A 1 -10.16 -2.65 -5.43
C LEU A 1 -9.12 -2.78 -4.31
N SER A 2 -9.42 -3.50 -3.23
CA SER A 2 -8.52 -3.80 -2.11
C SER A 2 -8.48 -5.30 -1.84
N ALA A 3 -7.47 -6.00 -2.36
CA ALA A 3 -7.38 -7.46 -2.27
C ALA A 3 -6.99 -7.98 -0.88
N TYR A 4 -6.48 -7.12 -0.02
CA TYR A 4 -6.09 -7.43 1.36
C TYR A 4 -6.39 -6.23 2.25
N ASP A 5 -7.66 -6.13 2.70
CA ASP A 5 -8.19 -4.93 3.34
C ASP A 5 -7.79 -4.84 4.83
N ALA A 6 -6.48 -4.69 5.08
CA ALA A 6 -5.95 -4.39 6.40
C ALA A 6 -6.45 -3.01 6.89
N ALA A 7 -6.31 -2.71 8.17
CA ALA A 7 -6.82 -1.48 8.77
C ALA A 7 -6.36 -0.22 8.03
N SER A 8 -5.08 -0.15 7.60
CA SER A 8 -4.52 0.95 6.82
C SER A 8 -5.14 1.08 5.42
N HIS A 9 -5.37 -0.05 4.72
CA HIS A 9 -6.02 -0.07 3.42
C HIS A 9 -7.49 0.34 3.51
N LYS A 10 -8.19 -0.17 4.53
CA LYS A 10 -9.57 0.20 4.81
C LYS A 10 -9.70 1.70 5.10
N TYR A 11 -8.82 2.23 5.96
CA TYR A 11 -8.76 3.66 6.27
C TYR A 11 -8.57 4.48 4.98
N TRP A 12 -7.56 4.15 4.18
CA TRP A 12 -7.24 4.85 2.94
C TRP A 12 -8.44 4.90 1.97
N ARG A 13 -9.08 3.77 1.67
CA ARG A 13 -10.22 3.75 0.74
C ARG A 13 -11.45 4.49 1.28
N GLN A 14 -11.65 4.47 2.61
CA GLN A 14 -12.71 5.24 3.25
C GLN A 14 -12.43 6.74 3.19
N GLN A 15 -11.17 7.14 3.41
CA GLN A 15 -10.76 8.54 3.31
C GLN A 15 -10.87 9.06 1.89
N LEU A 16 -10.50 8.28 0.87
CA LEU A 16 -10.71 8.68 -0.52
C LEU A 16 -12.18 8.95 -0.82
N GLN A 17 -13.07 8.07 -0.41
CA GLN A 17 -14.51 8.27 -0.62
C GLN A 17 -15.05 9.50 0.11
N GLN A 18 -14.55 9.78 1.32
CA GLN A 18 -14.98 10.94 2.10
C GLN A 18 -14.45 12.26 1.56
N GLN A 19 -13.20 12.27 1.08
CA GLN A 19 -12.53 13.49 0.63
C GLN A 19 -12.79 13.81 -0.84
N LEU A 20 -13.29 12.86 -1.61
CA LEU A 20 -13.62 12.99 -3.02
C LEU A 20 -15.08 12.59 -3.24
N PRO A 21 -16.04 13.34 -2.65
CA PRO A 21 -17.46 13.03 -2.70
C PRO A 21 -18.09 13.26 -4.08
N GLU A 22 -17.39 13.95 -4.98
CA GLU A 22 -17.81 14.20 -6.36
C GLU A 22 -17.74 12.95 -7.25
N PHE A 23 -17.09 11.86 -6.78
CA PHE A 23 -17.00 10.60 -7.52
C PHE A 23 -17.98 9.57 -6.97
N ASP A 24 -18.56 8.79 -7.86
CA ASP A 24 -19.34 7.60 -7.52
C ASP A 24 -18.42 6.40 -7.31
N TRP A 25 -18.39 5.87 -6.06
CA TRP A 25 -17.47 4.84 -5.66
C TRP A 25 -18.09 3.44 -5.63
N THR A 26 -17.63 2.54 -6.49
CA THR A 26 -17.85 1.09 -6.34
C THR A 26 -16.65 0.47 -5.63
N GLN A 27 -16.80 0.09 -4.36
CA GLN A 27 -15.72 -0.49 -3.57
C GLN A 27 -15.84 -2.01 -3.47
N LEU A 28 -14.78 -2.73 -3.86
CA LEU A 28 -14.61 -4.17 -3.65
C LEU A 28 -13.39 -4.41 -2.76
N ALA A 29 -13.61 -5.08 -1.64
CA ALA A 29 -12.57 -5.36 -0.65
C ALA A 29 -12.64 -6.79 -0.15
N LEU A 30 -11.49 -7.44 -0.02
CA LEU A 30 -11.37 -8.78 0.52
C LEU A 30 -10.71 -8.75 1.91
N PRO A 31 -11.16 -9.58 2.86
CA PRO A 31 -10.62 -9.59 4.22
C PRO A 31 -9.11 -9.82 4.26
N ALA A 32 -8.42 -9.13 5.19
CA ALA A 32 -6.98 -9.24 5.41
C ALA A 32 -6.62 -10.55 6.16
N ARG A 33 -6.76 -11.68 5.47
CA ARG A 33 -6.42 -13.01 5.99
C ARG A 33 -5.96 -13.93 4.86
N HIS A 34 -5.21 -14.97 5.20
CA HIS A 34 -4.69 -15.96 4.24
C HIS A 34 -3.89 -15.30 3.10
N PHE A 35 -2.88 -14.49 3.44
CA PHE A 35 -2.12 -13.66 2.52
C PHE A 35 -1.68 -14.38 1.24
N ASN A 36 -0.99 -15.53 1.37
CA ASN A 36 -0.47 -16.29 0.21
C ASN A 36 -1.58 -16.77 -0.74
N TRP A 37 -2.74 -17.12 -0.20
CA TRP A 37 -3.91 -17.45 -1.01
C TRP A 37 -4.52 -16.20 -1.64
N ARG A 38 -4.67 -15.15 -0.86
CA ARG A 38 -5.36 -13.92 -1.26
C ARG A 38 -4.69 -13.22 -2.43
N ILE A 39 -3.36 -13.18 -2.44
CA ILE A 39 -2.61 -12.52 -3.52
C ILE A 39 -2.83 -13.15 -4.90
N ARG A 40 -3.17 -14.44 -4.97
CA ARG A 40 -3.42 -15.14 -6.24
C ARG A 40 -4.90 -15.37 -6.52
N SER A 41 -5.71 -15.54 -5.49
CA SER A 41 -7.11 -15.87 -5.66
C SER A 41 -8.02 -14.66 -5.87
N ASN A 42 -7.55 -13.43 -5.57
CA ASN A 42 -8.41 -12.25 -5.58
C ASN A 42 -9.07 -12.00 -6.95
N ALA A 43 -8.30 -12.09 -8.03
CA ALA A 43 -8.82 -11.91 -9.39
C ALA A 43 -9.89 -12.94 -9.76
N MET A 44 -9.62 -14.22 -9.48
CA MET A 44 -10.56 -15.31 -9.76
C MET A 44 -11.84 -15.16 -8.90
N GLN A 45 -11.68 -14.79 -7.62
CA GLN A 45 -12.81 -14.62 -6.72
C GLN A 45 -13.71 -13.47 -7.18
N TRP A 46 -13.15 -12.32 -7.53
CA TRP A 46 -13.92 -11.18 -8.01
C TRP A 46 -14.54 -11.42 -9.39
N ALA A 47 -13.80 -12.05 -10.31
CA ALA A 47 -14.35 -12.40 -11.61
C ALA A 47 -15.55 -13.35 -11.51
N SER A 48 -15.60 -14.19 -10.47
CA SER A 48 -16.73 -15.11 -10.22
C SER A 48 -17.89 -14.47 -9.44
N GLN A 49 -17.58 -13.65 -8.43
CA GLN A 49 -18.59 -13.17 -7.46
C GLN A 49 -19.07 -11.76 -7.71
N GLU A 50 -18.26 -10.93 -8.39
CA GLU A 50 -18.51 -9.50 -8.57
C GLU A 50 -18.51 -9.10 -10.05
N TYR A 51 -18.68 -10.05 -10.95
CA TYR A 51 -18.61 -9.85 -12.40
C TYR A 51 -19.51 -8.70 -12.85
N GLU A 52 -20.79 -8.72 -12.44
CA GLU A 52 -21.78 -7.70 -12.82
C GLU A 52 -21.38 -6.29 -12.36
N ARG A 53 -20.79 -6.18 -11.15
CA ARG A 53 -20.34 -4.89 -10.63
C ARG A 53 -19.07 -4.41 -11.33
N LEU A 54 -18.18 -5.31 -11.71
CA LEU A 54 -16.94 -4.98 -12.40
C LEU A 54 -17.16 -4.61 -13.87
N THR A 55 -18.21 -5.11 -14.49
CA THR A 55 -18.57 -4.84 -15.89
C THR A 55 -19.53 -3.66 -16.07
N GLN A 56 -19.93 -3.00 -14.99
CA GLN A 56 -20.61 -1.71 -15.09
C GLN A 56 -19.70 -0.65 -15.72
N SER A 57 -20.29 0.44 -16.21
CA SER A 57 -19.51 1.55 -16.73
C SER A 57 -18.71 2.21 -15.61
N HIS A 58 -17.38 2.15 -15.71
CA HIS A 58 -16.44 2.80 -14.82
C HIS A 58 -15.47 3.66 -15.62
N ASP A 59 -15.16 4.86 -15.12
CA ASP A 59 -14.22 5.79 -15.76
C ASP A 59 -12.78 5.53 -15.32
N LEU A 60 -12.59 4.96 -14.12
CA LEU A 60 -11.28 4.69 -13.54
C LEU A 60 -11.30 3.45 -12.65
N LEU A 61 -10.26 2.64 -12.75
CA LEU A 61 -10.00 1.50 -11.88
C LEU A 61 -8.86 1.82 -10.92
N LEU A 62 -9.16 1.99 -9.63
CA LEU A 62 -8.16 2.17 -8.59
C LEU A 62 -7.94 0.85 -7.84
N ALA A 63 -6.71 0.33 -7.87
CA ALA A 63 -6.35 -0.94 -7.27
C ALA A 63 -5.17 -0.80 -6.31
N THR A 64 -5.20 -1.51 -5.17
CA THR A 64 -4.01 -1.66 -4.31
C THR A 64 -3.02 -2.65 -4.91
N SER A 65 -1.74 -2.56 -4.55
CA SER A 65 -0.65 -3.39 -5.10
C SER A 65 -0.84 -4.90 -4.91
N MET A 66 -1.73 -5.31 -3.99
CA MET A 66 -2.05 -6.72 -3.73
C MET A 66 -3.10 -7.28 -4.71
N VAL A 67 -3.69 -6.45 -5.55
CA VAL A 67 -4.61 -6.87 -6.61
C VAL A 67 -3.81 -7.50 -7.75
N ASP A 68 -4.16 -8.72 -8.15
CA ASP A 68 -3.65 -9.34 -9.37
C ASP A 68 -4.40 -8.76 -10.58
N LEU A 69 -4.04 -7.51 -10.92
CA LEU A 69 -4.70 -6.73 -11.97
C LEU A 69 -4.55 -7.38 -13.34
N ALA A 70 -3.40 -7.99 -13.61
CA ALA A 70 -3.13 -8.65 -14.89
C ALA A 70 -4.08 -9.85 -15.08
N THR A 71 -4.21 -10.69 -14.07
CA THR A 71 -5.13 -11.83 -14.12
C THR A 71 -6.59 -11.35 -14.17
N LEU A 72 -6.95 -10.33 -13.40
CA LEU A 72 -8.32 -9.79 -13.40
C LEU A 72 -8.72 -9.26 -14.77
N ARG A 73 -7.86 -8.50 -15.44
CA ARG A 73 -8.07 -8.01 -16.81
C ARG A 73 -8.12 -9.17 -17.83
N GLY A 74 -7.38 -10.24 -17.60
CA GLY A 74 -7.44 -11.45 -18.42
C GLY A 74 -8.77 -12.21 -18.27
N LEU A 75 -9.32 -12.25 -17.06
CA LEU A 75 -10.61 -12.91 -16.78
C LEU A 75 -11.82 -12.05 -17.16
N ILE A 76 -11.68 -10.73 -17.12
CA ILE A 76 -12.70 -9.74 -17.50
C ILE A 76 -12.05 -8.75 -18.47
N PRO A 77 -12.02 -9.05 -19.78
CA PRO A 77 -11.33 -8.21 -20.77
C PRO A 77 -11.82 -6.77 -20.86
N ASP A 78 -13.07 -6.50 -20.53
CA ASP A 78 -13.66 -5.16 -20.54
C ASP A 78 -12.91 -4.21 -19.60
N LEU A 79 -12.35 -4.72 -18.49
CA LEU A 79 -11.51 -3.94 -17.57
C LEU A 79 -10.20 -3.47 -18.18
N ALA A 80 -9.75 -4.06 -19.28
CA ALA A 80 -8.55 -3.62 -19.97
C ALA A 80 -8.74 -2.30 -20.74
N GLN A 81 -9.98 -1.90 -20.97
CA GLN A 81 -10.34 -0.62 -21.61
C GLN A 81 -10.44 0.54 -20.62
N ILE A 82 -10.49 0.24 -19.32
CA ILE A 82 -10.64 1.24 -18.26
C ILE A 82 -9.27 1.67 -17.78
N PRO A 83 -8.94 2.98 -17.79
CA PRO A 83 -7.71 3.49 -17.20
C PRO A 83 -7.55 3.03 -15.74
N SER A 84 -6.34 2.72 -15.32
CA SER A 84 -6.12 2.23 -13.96
C SER A 84 -4.96 2.90 -13.25
N VAL A 85 -5.12 3.05 -11.94
CA VAL A 85 -4.10 3.46 -10.99
C VAL A 85 -3.80 2.29 -10.05
N LEU A 86 -2.54 1.90 -9.97
CA LEU A 86 -2.05 0.92 -9.00
C LEU A 86 -1.36 1.63 -7.85
N TYR A 87 -1.90 1.49 -6.63
CA TYR A 87 -1.41 2.17 -5.44
C TYR A 87 -0.71 1.21 -4.48
N PHE A 88 0.54 1.51 -4.14
CA PHE A 88 1.37 0.73 -3.22
C PHE A 88 1.30 1.31 -1.80
N HIS A 89 0.62 0.60 -0.89
CA HIS A 89 0.72 0.84 0.55
C HIS A 89 2.02 0.31 1.13
N GLU A 90 2.43 -0.86 0.68
CA GLU A 90 3.70 -1.53 0.97
C GLU A 90 4.17 -2.27 -0.28
N ASN A 91 5.44 -2.71 -0.28
CA ASN A 91 5.96 -3.64 -1.26
C ASN A 91 6.58 -4.86 -0.59
N GLN A 92 6.55 -6.01 -1.27
CA GLN A 92 7.03 -7.28 -0.70
C GLN A 92 8.55 -7.45 -0.75
N PHE A 93 9.29 -6.48 -1.30
CA PHE A 93 10.75 -6.47 -1.28
C PHE A 93 11.30 -5.90 0.02
N ALA A 94 10.68 -4.86 0.56
CA ALA A 94 11.07 -4.23 1.82
C ALA A 94 10.50 -4.94 3.06
N TYR A 95 9.65 -5.97 2.87
CA TYR A 95 9.08 -6.68 4.00
C TYR A 95 10.15 -7.56 4.66
N PRO A 96 10.42 -7.42 5.97
CA PRO A 96 11.45 -8.17 6.65
C PRO A 96 11.23 -9.68 6.51
N ALA A 97 12.25 -10.39 6.06
CA ALA A 97 12.22 -11.85 5.99
C ALA A 97 12.27 -12.41 7.42
N GLY A 98 11.17 -12.90 7.95
CA GLY A 98 11.16 -13.70 9.17
C GLY A 98 12.04 -14.96 8.97
N GLN A 99 12.74 -15.42 10.02
CA GLN A 99 13.72 -16.50 9.98
C GLN A 99 13.24 -17.85 9.38
N GLN A 100 11.95 -18.01 9.11
CA GLN A 100 11.33 -19.27 8.62
C GLN A 100 10.60 -19.15 7.27
N ARG A 101 10.60 -18.01 6.59
CA ARG A 101 9.92 -17.91 5.29
C ARG A 101 10.79 -18.51 4.19
N LYS A 102 10.38 -19.65 3.63
CA LYS A 102 10.85 -20.08 2.30
C LYS A 102 10.67 -18.89 1.34
N GLU A 103 11.69 -18.60 0.52
CA GLU A 103 11.64 -17.54 -0.49
C GLU A 103 10.47 -17.79 -1.46
N ASN A 104 9.31 -17.24 -1.15
CA ASN A 104 8.20 -17.23 -2.08
C ASN A 104 8.33 -15.99 -2.98
N VAL A 105 8.62 -16.21 -4.25
CA VAL A 105 8.81 -15.16 -5.26
C VAL A 105 7.47 -14.56 -5.68
N GLU A 106 6.40 -15.34 -5.60
CA GLU A 106 5.09 -14.98 -6.13
C GLU A 106 4.50 -13.67 -5.57
N PRO A 107 4.56 -13.38 -4.26
CA PRO A 107 4.10 -12.10 -3.73
C PRO A 107 4.88 -10.88 -4.23
N ARG A 108 6.08 -11.10 -4.77
CA ARG A 108 6.91 -10.06 -5.41
C ARG A 108 6.59 -9.91 -6.89
N LEU A 109 6.22 -11.00 -7.58
CA LEU A 109 5.93 -10.99 -9.00
C LEU A 109 4.54 -10.43 -9.32
N VAL A 110 3.51 -10.82 -8.58
CA VAL A 110 2.12 -10.38 -8.84
C VAL A 110 1.99 -8.86 -8.94
N PRO A 111 2.53 -8.05 -8.01
CA PRO A 111 2.51 -6.60 -8.15
C PRO A 111 3.27 -6.08 -9.37
N LEU A 112 4.37 -6.74 -9.78
CA LEU A 112 5.13 -6.34 -10.97
C LEU A 112 4.34 -6.57 -12.27
N TYR A 113 3.60 -7.69 -12.37
CA TYR A 113 2.66 -7.88 -13.48
C TYR A 113 1.56 -6.83 -13.48
N SER A 114 1.06 -6.47 -12.31
CA SER A 114 0.05 -5.41 -12.16
C SER A 114 0.60 -4.04 -12.56
N VAL A 115 1.87 -3.72 -12.25
CA VAL A 115 2.57 -2.51 -12.74
C VAL A 115 2.59 -2.47 -14.27
N MET A 116 2.88 -3.61 -14.93
CA MET A 116 2.93 -3.67 -16.40
C MET A 116 1.57 -3.38 -17.03
N CYS A 117 0.48 -3.71 -16.35
CA CYS A 117 -0.89 -3.52 -16.83
C CYS A 117 -1.48 -2.15 -16.48
N ALA A 118 -1.05 -1.51 -15.38
CA ALA A 118 -1.59 -0.23 -14.92
C ALA A 118 -1.13 0.94 -15.81
N GLU A 119 -1.99 1.92 -16.04
CA GLU A 119 -1.62 3.16 -16.74
C GLU A 119 -0.78 4.06 -15.85
N GLN A 120 -1.13 4.17 -14.56
CA GLN A 120 -0.39 4.96 -13.58
C GLN A 120 -0.06 4.10 -12.34
N VAL A 121 1.14 4.31 -11.79
CA VAL A 121 1.58 3.70 -10.54
C VAL A 121 1.84 4.80 -9.51
N ALA A 122 1.43 4.55 -8.27
CA ALA A 122 1.68 5.45 -7.16
C ALA A 122 2.11 4.68 -5.90
N PHE A 123 2.99 5.30 -5.12
CA PHE A 123 3.49 4.79 -3.84
C PHE A 123 3.12 5.74 -2.71
N ASN A 124 2.86 5.20 -1.52
CA ASN A 124 2.58 6.03 -0.34
C ASN A 124 3.78 6.84 0.16
N SER A 125 5.00 6.48 -0.21
CA SER A 125 6.21 7.16 0.22
C SER A 125 7.38 6.95 -0.76
N ALA A 126 8.37 7.85 -0.71
CA ALA A 126 9.61 7.73 -1.46
C ALA A 126 10.38 6.45 -1.07
N PHE A 127 10.40 6.10 0.22
CA PHE A 127 11.03 4.86 0.70
C PHE A 127 10.38 3.61 0.08
N ASN A 128 9.04 3.55 0.07
CA ASN A 128 8.32 2.42 -0.52
C ASN A 128 8.63 2.29 -2.02
N ARG A 129 8.70 3.41 -2.73
CA ARG A 129 9.06 3.46 -4.15
C ARG A 129 10.49 2.98 -4.39
N SER A 130 11.50 3.57 -3.71
CA SER A 130 12.91 3.23 -3.92
C SER A 130 13.21 1.78 -3.56
N SER A 131 12.71 1.30 -2.42
CA SER A 131 12.90 -0.10 -1.99
C SER A 131 12.22 -1.11 -2.94
N CYS A 132 11.10 -0.74 -3.57
CA CYS A 132 10.46 -1.57 -4.59
C CYS A 132 11.34 -1.68 -5.86
N ILE A 133 11.87 -0.56 -6.35
CA ILE A 133 12.75 -0.52 -7.53
C ILE A 133 14.03 -1.32 -7.26
N GLU A 134 14.70 -1.06 -6.17
CA GLU A 134 15.93 -1.75 -5.76
C GLU A 134 15.70 -3.27 -5.62
N GLY A 135 14.60 -3.65 -4.97
CA GLY A 135 14.23 -5.05 -4.79
C GLY A 135 13.87 -5.76 -6.10
N ALA A 136 13.18 -5.08 -7.01
CA ALA A 136 12.89 -5.61 -8.35
C ALA A 136 14.17 -5.78 -9.18
N LEU A 137 15.12 -4.83 -9.12
CA LEU A 137 16.43 -4.95 -9.76
C LEU A 137 17.23 -6.13 -9.20
N ALA A 138 17.25 -6.28 -7.86
CA ALA A 138 17.92 -7.40 -7.21
C ALA A 138 17.29 -8.75 -7.59
N LEU A 139 15.97 -8.82 -7.69
CA LEU A 139 15.26 -10.01 -8.17
C LEU A 139 15.63 -10.31 -9.62
N SER A 140 15.58 -9.32 -10.51
CA SER A 140 15.88 -9.45 -11.93
C SER A 140 17.25 -10.09 -12.20
N ARG A 141 18.26 -9.76 -11.36
CA ARG A 141 19.62 -10.34 -11.48
C ARG A 141 19.71 -11.83 -11.07
N ARG A 142 18.69 -12.33 -10.38
CA ARG A 142 18.61 -13.73 -9.89
C ARG A 142 17.71 -14.62 -10.75
N LEU A 143 16.95 -14.02 -11.66
CA LEU A 143 16.07 -14.74 -12.56
C LEU A 143 16.84 -15.23 -13.80
N PRO A 144 16.41 -16.35 -14.42
CA PRO A 144 16.98 -16.83 -15.69
C PRO A 144 16.93 -15.78 -16.79
N GLU A 145 15.82 -15.02 -16.88
CA GLU A 145 15.62 -13.92 -17.80
C GLU A 145 15.42 -12.62 -17.02
N ALA A 146 16.03 -11.54 -17.51
CA ALA A 146 15.88 -10.22 -16.90
C ALA A 146 14.44 -9.72 -16.99
N LEU A 147 14.00 -9.02 -15.97
CA LEU A 147 12.71 -8.31 -16.02
C LEU A 147 12.73 -7.23 -17.11
N PRO A 148 11.59 -6.96 -17.77
CA PRO A 148 11.53 -6.01 -18.88
C PRO A 148 11.92 -4.58 -18.50
N THR A 149 12.68 -3.88 -19.34
CA THR A 149 13.08 -2.47 -19.13
C THR A 149 11.86 -1.57 -18.91
N ARG A 150 10.78 -1.79 -19.66
CA ARG A 150 9.50 -1.06 -19.51
C ARG A 150 8.92 -1.13 -18.09
N LEU A 151 9.17 -2.21 -17.35
CA LEU A 151 8.75 -2.32 -15.94
C LEU A 151 9.44 -1.25 -15.09
N PHE A 152 10.75 -1.12 -15.26
CA PHE A 152 11.55 -0.14 -14.50
C PHE A 152 11.21 1.30 -14.90
N GLU A 153 11.01 1.56 -16.19
CA GLU A 153 10.52 2.86 -16.67
C GLU A 153 9.21 3.27 -15.98
N LYS A 154 8.25 2.34 -15.86
CA LYS A 154 6.98 2.59 -15.15
C LYS A 154 7.15 2.83 -13.65
N LEU A 155 8.02 2.05 -13.00
CA LEU A 155 8.32 2.23 -11.58
C LEU A 155 9.03 3.56 -11.32
N GLU A 156 9.95 3.97 -12.19
CA GLU A 156 10.65 5.25 -12.09
C GLU A 156 9.74 6.45 -12.39
N ALA A 157 8.80 6.31 -13.31
CA ALA A 157 7.79 7.34 -13.62
C ALA A 157 6.65 7.41 -12.60
N SER A 158 6.64 6.53 -11.59
CA SER A 158 5.57 6.46 -10.59
C SER A 158 5.51 7.69 -9.69
N LEU A 159 4.31 8.00 -9.19
CA LEU A 159 4.05 9.11 -8.28
C LEU A 159 4.32 8.70 -6.82
N VAL A 160 4.62 9.69 -5.98
CA VAL A 160 4.61 9.53 -4.53
C VAL A 160 3.41 10.32 -4.00
N LEU A 161 2.41 9.58 -3.51
CA LEU A 161 1.15 10.13 -2.98
C LEU A 161 0.95 9.58 -1.56
N PRO A 162 1.28 10.34 -0.51
CA PRO A 162 1.08 9.91 0.86
C PRO A 162 -0.39 9.57 1.16
N VAL A 163 -0.61 8.65 2.10
CA VAL A 163 -1.96 8.37 2.60
C VAL A 163 -2.51 9.64 3.24
N PRO A 164 -3.72 10.09 2.85
CA PRO A 164 -4.33 11.26 3.47
C PRO A 164 -4.61 10.99 4.95
N LEU A 165 -4.14 11.86 5.82
CA LEU A 165 -4.36 11.80 7.25
C LEU A 165 -5.30 12.94 7.65
N VAL A 166 -6.37 12.58 8.36
CA VAL A 166 -7.21 13.57 9.04
C VAL A 166 -6.75 13.60 10.49
N PRO A 167 -6.19 14.71 10.99
CA PRO A 167 -5.81 14.80 12.39
C PRO A 167 -7.04 14.63 13.26
N PRO A 168 -6.96 13.86 14.38
CA PRO A 168 -8.04 13.82 15.36
C PRO A 168 -8.33 15.22 15.87
N PRO A 169 -9.59 15.56 16.17
CA PRO A 169 -9.96 16.89 16.68
C PRO A 169 -9.16 17.35 17.90
N GLU A 170 -8.76 16.38 18.73
CA GLU A 170 -7.97 16.60 19.95
C GLU A 170 -6.53 17.09 19.65
N LEU A 171 -5.92 16.67 18.53
CA LEU A 171 -4.59 17.15 18.15
C LEU A 171 -4.58 18.59 17.65
N SER A 172 -5.69 19.07 17.09
CA SER A 172 -5.83 20.48 16.72
C SER A 172 -5.87 21.40 17.96
N ALA A 173 -6.39 20.93 19.08
CA ALA A 173 -6.40 21.65 20.35
C ALA A 173 -5.00 21.67 21.02
N ILE A 174 -4.21 20.62 20.87
CA ILE A 174 -2.85 20.52 21.42
C ILE A 174 -1.86 21.44 20.68
N HIS A 175 -2.00 21.59 19.36
CA HIS A 175 -1.14 22.51 18.59
C HIS A 175 -1.30 23.96 19.06
N HIS A 176 -2.52 24.42 19.34
CA HIS A 176 -2.74 25.76 19.89
C HIS A 176 -2.20 25.95 21.33
N GLN A 177 -2.05 24.88 22.10
CA GLN A 177 -1.44 24.95 23.43
C GLN A 177 0.10 25.02 23.35
N HIS A 178 0.74 24.35 22.39
CA HIS A 178 2.20 24.40 22.21
C HIS A 178 2.69 25.74 21.67
N GLU A 179 1.94 26.43 20.82
CA GLU A 179 2.29 27.79 20.38
C GLU A 179 2.26 28.79 21.56
N ASN A 180 1.40 28.58 22.55
CA ASN A 180 1.35 29.41 23.75
C ASN A 180 2.46 29.09 24.77
N ILE A 181 3.04 27.88 24.75
CA ILE A 181 4.15 27.48 25.65
C ILE A 181 5.48 27.95 25.10
N ALA A 182 5.66 28.03 23.78
CA ALA A 182 6.88 28.54 23.16
C ALA A 182 7.11 30.06 23.40
N SER A 183 6.06 30.79 23.82
CA SER A 183 6.15 32.23 24.18
C SER A 183 6.37 32.48 25.68
N ALA A 184 6.30 31.46 26.52
CA ALA A 184 6.58 31.54 27.96
C ALA A 184 7.97 30.98 28.24
N GLY A 185 8.93 31.87 28.33
CA GLY A 185 10.35 31.72 28.54
C GLY A 185 10.96 30.47 29.11
N GLU A 186 12.18 30.24 28.68
CA GLU A 186 13.19 29.27 29.10
C GLU A 186 13.38 29.15 30.64
N SER A 187 12.49 28.48 31.33
CA SER A 187 12.76 28.16 32.72
C SER A 187 11.86 27.05 33.22
N ALA A 188 12.23 25.84 32.93
CA ALA A 188 12.04 24.61 33.68
C ALA A 188 12.22 23.37 32.75
N ILE A 189 13.43 23.13 32.25
CA ILE A 189 13.78 21.76 31.87
C ILE A 189 14.06 21.02 33.19
N GLY A 190 13.00 20.61 33.85
CA GLY A 190 13.08 19.61 34.90
C GLY A 190 13.65 18.33 34.31
N THR A 191 14.45 17.59 35.07
CA THR A 191 14.98 16.26 34.73
C THR A 191 13.85 15.21 34.69
N ALA A 192 12.82 15.46 33.89
CA ALA A 192 11.80 14.46 33.60
C ALA A 192 12.44 13.38 32.72
N ALA A 193 12.39 12.14 33.19
CA ALA A 193 12.84 11.00 32.38
C ALA A 193 12.06 10.97 31.06
N LEU A 194 12.78 10.74 29.96
CA LEU A 194 12.14 10.53 28.66
C LEU A 194 11.24 9.31 28.75
N GLU A 195 9.95 9.50 28.55
CA GLU A 195 8.98 8.41 28.46
C GLU A 195 8.79 8.03 27.00
N VAL A 196 9.14 6.80 26.64
CA VAL A 196 9.01 6.26 25.30
C VAL A 196 7.86 5.28 25.24
N VAL A 197 6.85 5.57 24.43
CA VAL A 197 5.71 4.68 24.19
C VAL A 197 5.88 3.98 22.86
N TRP A 198 5.93 2.65 22.89
CA TRP A 198 5.95 1.81 21.70
C TRP A 198 4.55 1.23 21.47
N ASN A 199 3.87 1.71 20.43
CA ASN A 199 2.48 1.37 20.12
C ASN A 199 2.37 0.57 18.81
N HIS A 200 2.83 -0.69 18.82
CA HIS A 200 2.73 -1.59 17.69
C HIS A 200 2.38 -3.02 18.11
N ARG A 201 1.95 -3.84 17.14
CA ARG A 201 1.78 -5.28 17.34
C ARG A 201 3.14 -5.91 17.63
N TRP A 202 3.13 -7.00 18.43
CA TRP A 202 4.32 -7.79 18.73
C TRP A 202 4.73 -8.64 17.50
N GLU A 203 5.28 -7.98 16.48
CA GLU A 203 5.72 -8.61 15.24
C GLU A 203 7.17 -8.19 14.94
N TYR A 204 7.92 -9.10 14.32
CA TYR A 204 9.36 -8.92 14.04
C TYR A 204 9.66 -7.62 13.24
N ASP A 205 8.79 -7.28 12.28
CA ASP A 205 8.91 -6.10 11.42
C ASP A 205 8.68 -4.76 12.16
N LYS A 206 8.29 -4.80 13.43
CA LYS A 206 8.06 -3.62 14.28
C LYS A 206 9.26 -3.25 15.17
N GLY A 207 10.39 -3.93 15.01
CA GLY A 207 11.63 -3.57 15.68
C GLY A 207 11.66 -3.85 17.18
N ILE A 208 10.90 -4.83 17.68
CA ILE A 208 10.87 -5.21 19.10
C ILE A 208 12.26 -5.49 19.65
N GLY A 209 13.12 -6.16 18.86
CA GLY A 209 14.49 -6.45 19.26
C GLY A 209 15.34 -5.19 19.50
N LEU A 210 15.06 -4.11 18.78
CA LEU A 210 15.78 -2.83 18.91
C LEU A 210 15.38 -2.05 20.18
N LEU A 211 14.21 -2.34 20.77
CA LEU A 211 13.78 -1.71 22.02
C LEU A 211 14.34 -2.40 23.26
N ALA A 212 14.87 -3.64 23.10
CA ALA A 212 15.43 -4.42 24.18
C ALA A 212 16.95 -4.22 24.37
N GLU A 213 17.61 -3.55 23.43
CA GLU A 213 19.02 -3.12 23.47
C GLU A 213 19.15 -1.72 24.07
#